data_02164847f464cdc98d39c152480c42e5
#
_entry.id   02164847f464cdc98d39c152480c42e5
#
_cell.length_a   1.000
_cell.length_b   1.000
_cell.length_c   1.000
_cell.angle_alpha   90.00
_cell.angle_beta   90.00
_cell.angle_gamma   90.00
#
_symmetry.space_group_name_H-M   'P 1'
#
loop_
_entity.id
_entity.type
_entity.pdbx_description
1 polymer ?
#
loop_
_entity_poly.entity_id
_entity_poly.type
_entity_poly.pdbx_seq_one_letter_code
_entity_poly.pdbx_strand_id
1 'polypeptide(L)' 'MTCVTCKQGQMKPGKTVITNAQGETTIVVKDVDAQVCDLCGAWYLEPQTLEHVRQVINNESQTGHEISIIKLPKVA' A
#
# COMPACT_ATOMS: atom_id res chain seq x y z
N MET A 1 -3.06 -12.09 14.50
CA MET A 1 -3.58 -10.82 15.07
C MET A 1 -5.02 -10.62 14.65
N THR A 2 -5.85 -10.22 15.55
CA THR A 2 -7.28 -9.97 15.24
C THR A 2 -7.43 -8.64 14.53
N CYS A 3 -8.29 -8.60 13.52
CA CYS A 3 -8.57 -7.37 12.80
C CYS A 3 -9.19 -6.31 13.73
N VAL A 4 -8.61 -5.11 13.75
CA VAL A 4 -9.12 -4.03 14.60
C VAL A 4 -10.35 -3.35 14.02
N THR A 5 -10.63 -3.54 12.74
CA THR A 5 -11.78 -2.92 12.06
C THR A 5 -13.05 -3.71 12.30
N CYS A 6 -13.08 -5.00 11.98
CA CYS A 6 -14.27 -5.83 12.16
C CYS A 6 -14.26 -6.63 13.47
N LYS A 7 -13.11 -6.78 14.09
CA LYS A 7 -12.90 -7.49 15.38
C LYS A 7 -13.25 -8.96 15.35
N GLN A 8 -13.48 -9.53 14.18
CA GLN A 8 -13.85 -10.94 14.02
C GLN A 8 -12.89 -11.70 13.13
N GLY A 9 -12.31 -11.04 12.12
CA GLY A 9 -11.38 -11.67 11.21
C GLY A 9 -9.96 -11.71 11.75
N GLN A 10 -9.11 -12.46 11.06
CA GLN A 10 -7.69 -12.56 11.37
C GLN A 10 -6.88 -11.84 10.29
N MET A 11 -5.84 -11.12 10.71
CA MET A 11 -4.92 -10.48 9.79
C MET A 11 -3.90 -11.52 9.31
N LYS A 12 -3.75 -11.61 7.99
CA LYS A 12 -2.84 -12.56 7.35
C LYS A 12 -1.95 -11.84 6.35
N PRO A 13 -0.72 -12.33 6.10
CA PRO A 13 0.13 -11.75 5.08
C PRO A 13 -0.55 -11.78 3.71
N GLY A 14 -0.52 -10.65 3.02
CA GLY A 14 -1.13 -10.53 1.70
C GLY A 14 -0.56 -9.33 0.97
N LYS A 15 -1.24 -8.92 -0.09
CA LYS A 15 -0.81 -7.80 -0.92
C LYS A 15 -1.96 -6.84 -1.13
N THR A 16 -1.62 -5.55 -1.25
CA THR A 16 -2.61 -4.52 -1.52
C THR A 16 -2.10 -3.54 -2.58
N VAL A 17 -2.99 -2.70 -3.05
CA VAL A 17 -2.68 -1.64 -4.01
C VAL A 17 -3.00 -0.31 -3.33
N ILE A 18 -2.05 0.62 -3.39
CA ILE A 18 -2.21 1.95 -2.81
C ILE A 18 -2.30 2.96 -3.94
N THR A 19 -3.33 3.79 -3.91
CA THR A 19 -3.53 4.86 -4.88
C THR A 19 -3.38 6.19 -4.16
N ASN A 20 -2.55 7.07 -4.72
CA ASN A 20 -2.33 8.40 -4.19
C ASN A 20 -2.48 9.43 -5.30
N ALA A 21 -3.34 10.40 -5.11
CA ALA A 21 -3.54 11.49 -6.05
C ALA A 21 -2.97 12.78 -5.46
N GLN A 22 -1.99 13.37 -6.15
CA GLN A 22 -1.39 14.64 -5.73
C GLN A 22 -1.50 15.61 -6.91
N GLY A 23 -2.36 16.62 -6.79
CA GLY A 23 -2.60 17.54 -7.88
C GLY A 23 -3.14 16.79 -9.09
N GLU A 24 -2.44 16.92 -10.22
CA GLU A 24 -2.80 16.24 -11.46
C GLU A 24 -2.15 14.85 -11.60
N THR A 25 -1.33 14.46 -10.64
CA THR A 25 -0.58 13.21 -10.69
C THR A 25 -1.29 12.15 -9.87
N THR A 26 -1.55 10.99 -10.47
CA THR A 26 -2.07 9.81 -9.79
C THR A 26 -1.00 8.74 -9.76
N ILE A 27 -0.66 8.28 -8.56
CA ILE A 27 0.36 7.25 -8.36
C ILE A 27 -0.31 6.00 -7.84
N VAL A 28 -0.10 4.88 -8.51
CA VAL A 28 -0.62 3.57 -8.12
C VAL A 28 0.56 2.68 -7.76
N VAL A 29 0.61 2.21 -6.52
CA VAL A 29 1.67 1.32 -6.04
C VAL A 29 1.06 -0.07 -5.87
N LYS A 30 1.57 -1.03 -6.62
CA LYS A 30 1.06 -2.40 -6.66
C LYS A 30 1.94 -3.35 -5.88
N ASP A 31 1.41 -4.50 -5.52
CA ASP A 31 2.14 -5.57 -4.82
C ASP A 31 2.77 -5.11 -3.51
N VAL A 32 2.04 -4.26 -2.77
CA VAL A 32 2.50 -3.78 -1.48
C VAL A 32 2.23 -4.86 -0.42
N ASP A 33 3.26 -5.30 0.27
CA ASP A 33 3.10 -6.28 1.34
C ASP A 33 2.29 -5.67 2.48
N ALA A 34 1.25 -6.38 2.89
CA ALA A 34 0.33 -5.89 3.92
C ALA A 34 -0.22 -7.05 4.73
N GLN A 35 -0.74 -6.71 5.91
CA GLN A 35 -1.59 -7.63 6.66
C GLN A 35 -3.03 -7.37 6.23
N VAL A 36 -3.71 -8.40 5.77
CA VAL A 36 -5.05 -8.29 5.22
C VAL A 36 -6.01 -9.14 6.04
N CYS A 37 -7.14 -8.56 6.42
CA CYS A 37 -8.17 -9.29 7.15
C CYS A 37 -8.85 -10.30 6.22
N ASP A 38 -9.00 -11.53 6.69
CA ASP A 38 -9.61 -12.60 5.92
C ASP A 38 -11.14 -12.50 5.86
N LEU A 39 -11.74 -11.60 6.62
CA LEU A 39 -13.18 -11.46 6.70
C LEU A 39 -13.68 -10.16 6.05
N CYS A 40 -13.16 -9.00 6.44
CA CYS A 40 -13.65 -7.72 5.95
C CYS A 40 -12.77 -7.09 4.85
N GLY A 41 -11.59 -7.65 4.58
CA GLY A 41 -10.70 -7.12 3.56
C GLY A 41 -9.90 -5.88 3.98
N ALA A 42 -10.01 -5.45 5.23
CA ALA A 42 -9.20 -4.34 5.72
C ALA A 42 -7.72 -4.70 5.68
N TRP A 43 -6.88 -3.73 5.36
CA TRP A 43 -5.45 -3.98 5.29
C TRP A 43 -4.68 -3.00 6.16
N TYR A 44 -3.48 -3.42 6.54
CA TYR A 44 -2.61 -2.67 7.43
C TYR A 44 -1.17 -2.83 6.97
N LEU A 45 -0.42 -1.74 6.93
CA LEU A 45 0.98 -1.76 6.54
C LEU A 45 1.87 -1.68 7.78
N GLU A 46 2.94 -2.47 7.78
CA GLU A 46 3.99 -2.31 8.78
C GLU A 46 4.72 -1.00 8.58
N PRO A 47 5.29 -0.40 9.64
CA PRO A 47 5.96 0.90 9.53
C PRO A 47 7.06 0.94 8.47
N GLN A 48 7.83 -0.12 8.31
CA GLN A 48 8.89 -0.18 7.30
C GLN A 48 8.32 -0.13 5.89
N THR A 49 7.25 -0.88 5.63
CA THR A 49 6.58 -0.89 4.33
C THR A 49 5.94 0.46 4.05
N LEU A 50 5.30 1.05 5.04
CA LEU A 50 4.67 2.36 4.89
C LEU A 50 5.70 3.42 4.51
N GLU A 51 6.85 3.43 5.16
CA GLU A 51 7.91 4.38 4.86
C GLU A 51 8.45 4.19 3.45
N HIS A 52 8.64 2.95 3.02
CA HIS A 52 9.08 2.65 1.66
C HIS A 52 8.07 3.17 0.63
N VAL A 53 6.79 2.92 0.87
CA VAL A 53 5.71 3.40 -0.02
C VAL A 53 5.72 4.93 -0.10
N ARG A 54 5.88 5.60 1.03
CA ARG A 54 5.95 7.07 1.07
C ARG A 54 7.11 7.61 0.26
N GLN A 55 8.30 6.98 0.36
CA GLN A 55 9.46 7.38 -0.41
C GLN A 55 9.23 7.20 -1.91
N VAL A 56 8.65 6.08 -2.31
CA VAL A 56 8.33 5.80 -3.72
C VAL A 56 7.35 6.83 -4.26
N ILE A 57 6.29 7.12 -3.52
CA ILE A 57 5.28 8.11 -3.93
C ILE A 57 5.93 9.49 -4.06
N ASN A 58 6.76 9.86 -3.10
CA ASN A 58 7.42 11.17 -3.11
C ASN A 58 8.35 11.31 -4.30
N ASN A 59 9.14 10.28 -4.62
CA ASN A 59 10.03 10.29 -5.77
C ASN A 59 9.24 10.41 -7.09
N GLU A 60 8.17 9.66 -7.23
CA GLU A 60 7.35 9.69 -8.45
C GLU A 60 6.62 11.01 -8.62
N SER A 61 6.19 11.65 -7.54
CA SER A 61 5.51 12.94 -7.63
C SER A 61 6.41 14.04 -8.19
N GLN A 62 7.73 13.86 -8.13
CA GLN A 62 8.70 14.81 -8.65
C GLN A 62 9.02 14.59 -10.13
N THR A 63 8.59 13.49 -10.74
CA THR A 63 8.90 13.19 -12.14
C THR A 63 7.94 13.83 -13.13
N GLY A 64 6.79 14.32 -12.67
CA GLY A 64 5.84 15.03 -13.52
C GLY A 64 4.94 14.14 -14.38
N HIS A 65 4.90 12.85 -14.12
CA HIS A 65 3.99 11.95 -14.83
C HIS A 65 2.56 12.16 -14.37
N GLU A 66 1.59 12.11 -15.30
CA GLU A 66 0.18 12.22 -14.95
C GLU A 66 -0.31 10.96 -14.22
N ILE A 67 0.10 9.80 -14.69
CA ILE A 67 -0.24 8.52 -14.09
C ILE A 67 1.04 7.71 -13.97
N SER A 68 1.31 7.21 -12.78
CA SER A 68 2.47 6.35 -12.54
C SER A 68 2.01 5.07 -11.86
N ILE A 69 2.35 3.94 -12.45
CA ILE A 69 2.04 2.62 -11.88
C ILE A 69 3.36 1.97 -11.48
N ILE A 70 3.50 1.71 -10.19
CA ILE A 70 4.73 1.17 -9.62
C ILE A 70 4.43 -0.18 -9.00
N LYS A 71 5.23 -1.18 -9.38
CA LYS A 71 5.20 -2.47 -8.73
C LYS A 71 6.36 -2.54 -7.77
N LEU A 72 6.07 -2.62 -6.47
CA LEU A 72 7.13 -2.72 -5.49
C LEU A 72 7.84 -4.07 -5.62
N PRO A 73 9.18 -4.07 -5.57
CA PRO A 73 9.89 -5.31 -5.46
C PRO A 73 9.53 -5.97 -4.13
N LYS A 74 9.47 -7.29 -4.16
CA LYS A 74 9.23 -8.05 -2.95
C LYS A 74 10.34 -7.74 -1.95
N VAL A 75 9.97 -7.13 -0.84
CA VAL A 75 10.93 -6.85 0.22
C VAL A 75 11.24 -8.17 0.92
N ALA A 76 12.45 -8.61 0.75
CA ALA A 76 12.90 -9.84 1.38
C ALA A 76 13.15 -9.62 2.87
#